data_b9ebd2062526560ac4cfe1f57e7f2d23
#
_entry.id   b9ebd2062526560ac4cfe1f57e7f2d23
#
_cell.length_a   1.000
_cell.length_b   1.000
_cell.length_c   1.000
_cell.angle_alpha   90.00
_cell.angle_beta   90.00
_cell.angle_gamma   90.00
#
_symmetry.space_group_name_H-M   'P 1'
#
loop_
_entity.id
_entity.type
_entity.pdbx_description
1 polymer ?
#
loop_
_entity_poly.entity_id
_entity_poly.type
_entity_poly.pdbx_seq_one_letter_code
_entity_poly.pdbx_strand_id
1 'polypeptide(L)'
;MNPPYGRAIGGWVQKAFESSQQGALVVCLLPARTDTRWWHEYVMRGEVRLLRGRITFEGGAHPAPFPSAIAIFRPPQFKLRAA
;
A
#
# COMPACT_ATOMS: atom_id res chain seq x y z
N MET A 1 5.57 4.59 -3.48
CA MET A 1 6.10 3.34 -4.05
C MET A 1 5.04 2.65 -4.89
N ASN A 2 5.45 2.09 -5.99
CA ASN A 2 4.56 1.35 -6.89
C ASN A 2 5.20 -0.01 -7.16
N PRO A 3 5.01 -1.00 -6.27
CA PRO A 3 5.69 -2.28 -6.40
C PRO A 3 5.18 -3.10 -7.57
N PRO A 4 5.96 -4.05 -8.06
CA PRO A 4 5.47 -5.01 -9.05
C PRO A 4 4.35 -5.84 -8.43
N TYR A 5 3.31 -6.08 -9.22
CA TYR A 5 2.19 -6.90 -8.77
C TYR A 5 2.46 -8.38 -9.05
N GLY A 6 1.77 -9.24 -8.33
CA GLY A 6 1.95 -10.66 -8.44
C GLY A 6 2.47 -11.25 -7.13
N ARG A 7 3.18 -12.36 -7.21
CA ARG A 7 3.62 -13.10 -6.02
C ARG A 7 4.55 -12.31 -5.10
N ALA A 8 5.33 -11.41 -5.66
CA ALA A 8 6.32 -10.66 -4.90
C ALA A 8 5.74 -9.49 -4.12
N ILE A 9 4.48 -9.14 -4.36
CA ILE A 9 3.93 -7.92 -3.77
C ILE A 9 3.92 -7.95 -2.25
N GLY A 10 3.64 -9.12 -1.64
CA GLY A 10 3.62 -9.24 -0.19
C GLY A 10 4.95 -8.86 0.44
N GLY A 11 6.05 -9.30 -0.15
CA GLY A 11 7.38 -8.95 0.34
C GLY A 11 7.69 -7.47 0.19
N TRP A 12 7.25 -6.85 -0.89
CA TRP A 12 7.43 -5.42 -1.09
C TRP A 12 6.64 -4.60 -0.06
N VAL A 13 5.40 -5.01 0.23
CA VAL A 13 4.57 -4.34 1.22
C VAL A 13 5.16 -4.49 2.61
N GLN A 14 5.65 -5.67 2.96
CA GLN A 14 6.33 -5.91 4.23
C GLN A 14 7.53 -4.97 4.36
N LYS A 15 8.34 -4.86 3.32
CA LYS A 15 9.52 -3.99 3.34
C LYS A 15 9.13 -2.53 3.49
N ALA A 16 8.06 -2.10 2.83
CA ALA A 16 7.55 -0.74 2.96
C ALA A 16 7.14 -0.45 4.41
N PHE A 17 6.41 -1.38 5.02
CA PHE A 17 6.02 -1.24 6.42
C PHE A 17 7.23 -1.17 7.34
N GLU A 18 8.19 -2.08 7.17
CA GLU A 18 9.40 -2.10 8.00
C GLU A 18 10.21 -0.83 7.86
N SER A 19 10.31 -0.28 6.65
CA SER A 19 11.00 0.98 6.42
C SER A 19 10.32 2.12 7.18
N SER A 20 9.00 2.11 7.26
CA SER A 20 8.27 3.13 8.00
C SER A 20 8.55 3.04 9.50
N GLN A 21 8.72 1.82 10.02
CA GLN A 21 9.03 1.62 11.44
C GLN A 21 10.42 2.15 11.79
N GLN A 22 11.27 2.31 10.79
CA GLN A 22 12.63 2.86 10.96
C GLN A 22 12.72 4.35 10.65
N GLY A 23 11.59 5.01 10.45
CA GLY A 23 11.53 6.45 10.32
C GLY A 23 11.10 7.00 8.96
N ALA A 24 10.86 6.15 7.97
CA ALA A 24 10.45 6.61 6.65
C ALA A 24 8.94 6.80 6.56
N LEU A 25 8.51 7.81 5.81
CA LEU A 25 7.12 7.93 5.38
C LEU A 25 7.00 7.23 4.02
N VAL A 26 6.20 6.18 3.95
CA VAL A 26 6.08 5.39 2.72
C VAL A 26 4.64 5.42 2.23
N VAL A 27 4.48 5.77 0.95
CA VAL A 27 3.17 5.80 0.28
C VAL A 27 3.21 4.77 -0.85
N CYS A 28 2.27 3.83 -0.83
CA CYS A 28 2.20 2.76 -1.81
C CYS A 28 0.90 2.82 -2.60
N LEU A 29 0.98 2.61 -3.90
CA LEU A 29 -0.19 2.36 -4.74
C LEU A 29 -0.28 0.84 -4.94
N LEU A 30 -1.39 0.25 -4.51
CA LEU A 30 -1.54 -1.20 -4.42
C LEU A 30 -2.86 -1.65 -5.01
N PRO A 31 -2.94 -2.89 -5.54
CA PRO A 31 -4.25 -3.50 -5.80
C PRO A 31 -4.94 -3.75 -4.46
N ALA A 32 -6.23 -3.42 -4.40
CA ALA A 32 -7.01 -3.55 -3.16
C ALA A 32 -7.45 -5.00 -2.95
N ARG A 33 -6.50 -5.88 -2.72
CA ARG A 33 -6.74 -7.30 -2.50
C ARG A 33 -6.93 -7.56 -1.01
N THR A 34 -8.11 -7.22 -0.53
CA THR A 34 -8.43 -7.14 0.89
C THR A 34 -8.52 -8.47 1.61
N ASP A 35 -8.47 -9.57 0.88
CA ASP A 35 -8.51 -10.92 1.43
C ASP A 35 -7.13 -11.55 1.56
N THR A 36 -6.08 -10.83 1.23
CA THR A 36 -4.72 -11.36 1.27
C THR A 36 -4.09 -11.21 2.64
N ARG A 37 -3.10 -12.07 2.89
CA ARG A 37 -2.35 -12.05 4.13
C ARG A 37 -1.59 -10.73 4.29
N TRP A 38 -0.92 -10.27 3.22
CA TRP A 38 -0.15 -9.04 3.31
C TRP A 38 -1.03 -7.81 3.52
N TRP A 39 -2.27 -7.84 3.05
CA TRP A 39 -3.20 -6.77 3.32
C TRP A 39 -3.47 -6.66 4.82
N HIS A 40 -3.80 -7.78 5.46
CA HIS A 40 -4.14 -7.80 6.86
C HIS A 40 -2.94 -7.62 7.80
N GLU A 41 -1.80 -8.16 7.44
CA GLU A 41 -0.61 -8.07 8.29
C GLU A 41 0.06 -6.70 8.23
N TYR A 42 -0.01 -6.01 7.09
CA TYR A 42 0.73 -4.76 6.92
C TYR A 42 -0.14 -3.58 6.53
N VAL A 43 -0.94 -3.70 5.48
CA VAL A 43 -1.70 -2.56 4.97
C VAL A 43 -2.67 -2.02 6.02
N MET A 44 -3.31 -2.89 6.75
CA MET A 44 -4.28 -2.50 7.79
C MET A 44 -3.64 -1.78 8.98
N ARG A 45 -2.33 -1.79 9.09
CA ARG A 45 -1.61 -1.03 10.12
C ARG A 45 -1.33 0.41 9.71
N GLY A 46 -1.49 0.72 8.43
CA GLY A 46 -1.32 2.07 7.92
C GLY A 46 -2.66 2.74 7.69
N GLU A 47 -2.61 3.88 7.03
CA GLU A 47 -3.81 4.53 6.52
C GLU A 47 -4.12 3.97 5.15
N VAL A 48 -5.39 3.73 4.88
CA VAL A 48 -5.83 3.18 3.60
C VAL A 48 -6.80 4.16 2.95
N ARG A 49 -6.54 4.47 1.69
CA ARG A 49 -7.46 5.26 0.89
C ARG A 49 -7.87 4.45 -0.32
N LEU A 50 -9.14 4.12 -0.38
CA LEU A 50 -9.69 3.36 -1.49
C LEU A 50 -10.00 4.31 -2.64
N LEU A 51 -9.57 3.94 -3.83
CA LEU A 51 -9.79 4.75 -5.02
C LEU A 51 -11.07 4.33 -5.71
N ARG A 52 -11.86 5.31 -6.09
CA ARG A 52 -13.06 5.06 -6.89
C ARG A 52 -12.66 4.77 -8.33
N GLY A 53 -13.28 3.74 -8.90
CA GLY A 53 -13.01 3.36 -10.29
C GLY A 53 -11.72 2.55 -10.43
N ARG A 54 -11.30 2.38 -11.66
CA ARG A 54 -10.12 1.60 -12.00
C ARG A 54 -9.07 2.50 -12.59
N ILE A 55 -7.79 2.23 -12.24
CA ILE A 55 -6.67 2.99 -12.78
C ILE A 55 -6.34 2.46 -14.17
N THR A 56 -6.06 3.39 -15.09
CA THR A 56 -5.48 3.07 -16.38
C THR A 56 -4.08 3.63 -16.40
N PHE A 57 -3.08 2.73 -16.50
CA PHE A 57 -1.70 3.16 -16.51
C PHE A 57 -1.35 3.77 -17.87
N GLU A 58 -0.39 4.70 -17.86
CA GLU A 58 0.09 5.33 -19.09
C GLU A 58 0.55 4.27 -20.08
N GLY A 59 0.09 4.41 -21.33
CA GLY A 59 0.37 3.44 -22.37
C GLY A 59 -0.51 2.21 -22.35
N GLY A 60 -1.35 2.05 -21.33
CA GLY A 60 -2.28 0.94 -21.25
C GLY A 60 -3.54 1.18 -22.06
N ALA A 61 -4.02 0.15 -22.74
CA ALA A 61 -5.26 0.21 -23.51
C ALA A 61 -6.50 -0.02 -22.66
N HIS A 62 -6.34 -0.64 -21.51
CA HIS A 62 -7.44 -1.04 -20.64
C HIS A 62 -7.17 -0.63 -19.19
N PRO A 63 -8.24 -0.35 -18.41
CA PRO A 63 -8.07 -0.12 -16.98
C PRO A 63 -7.60 -1.40 -16.29
N ALA A 64 -7.02 -1.23 -15.11
CA ALA A 64 -6.61 -2.36 -14.28
C ALA A 64 -7.80 -3.28 -13.99
N PRO A 65 -7.59 -4.60 -13.97
CA PRO A 65 -8.69 -5.54 -13.71
C PRO A 65 -9.07 -5.66 -12.23
N PHE A 66 -8.62 -4.75 -11.40
CA PHE A 66 -8.84 -4.75 -9.96
C PHE A 66 -8.96 -3.31 -9.45
N PRO A 67 -9.65 -3.12 -8.33
CA PRO A 67 -9.63 -1.81 -7.66
C PRO A 67 -8.25 -1.55 -7.05
N SER A 68 -7.94 -0.27 -6.86
CA SER A 68 -6.66 0.15 -6.29
C SER A 68 -6.86 0.90 -4.99
N ALA A 69 -5.82 0.91 -4.17
CA ALA A 69 -5.79 1.62 -2.91
C ALA A 69 -4.45 2.30 -2.73
N ILE A 70 -4.44 3.36 -1.92
CA ILE A 70 -3.22 4.00 -1.46
C ILE A 70 -3.03 3.60 -0.01
N ALA A 71 -1.88 3.03 0.31
CA ALA A 71 -1.50 2.70 1.67
C ALA A 71 -0.43 3.70 2.12
N ILE A 72 -0.64 4.30 3.29
CA ILE A 72 0.28 5.29 3.85
C ILE A 72 0.82 4.72 5.16
N PHE A 73 2.11 4.45 5.19
CA PHE A 73 2.80 3.99 6.39
C PHE A 73 3.59 5.14 6.97
N ARG A 74 3.17 5.62 8.15
CA ARG A 74 3.82 6.74 8.83
C ARG A 74 4.81 6.22 9.86
N PRO A 75 5.93 6.96 10.06
CA PRO A 75 6.88 6.58 11.11
C PRO A 75 6.23 6.62 12.50
N PRO A 76 6.70 5.78 13.44
CA PRO A 76 6.09 5.70 14.78
C PRO A 76 6.05 7.02 15.55
N GLN A 77 7.00 7.92 15.31
CA GLN A 77 7.03 9.20 16.02
C GLN A 77 5.78 10.05 15.79
N PHE A 78 5.08 9.87 14.68
CA PHE A 78 3.83 10.57 14.44
C PHE A 78 2.72 10.07 15.34
N LYS A 79 2.79 8.80 15.74
CA LYS A 79 1.80 8.20 16.63
C LYS A 79 1.99 8.67 18.06
N LEU A 80 3.22 8.90 18.48
CA LEU A 80 3.53 9.35 19.83
C LEU A 80 3.04 10.76 20.10
N ARG A 81 2.85 11.57 19.06
CA ARG A 81 2.38 12.95 19.23
C ARG A 81 0.96 13.02 19.72
N ALA A 82 0.20 11.97 19.62
CA ALA A 82 -1.18 11.93 20.08
C ALA A 82 -1.30 11.96 21.60
N ALA A 83 -0.24 11.60 22.26
CA ALA A 83 -0.21 11.72 23.71
C ALA A 83 -0.04 13.17 24.17
#